data_d7e84475a4a3d13d7dc0fe45a443020d
#
_entry.id   d7e84475a4a3d13d7dc0fe45a443020d
#
_cell.length_a   1.000
_cell.length_b   1.000
_cell.length_c   1.000
_cell.angle_alpha   90.00
_cell.angle_beta   90.00
_cell.angle_gamma   90.00
#
_symmetry.space_group_name_H-M   'P 1'
#
loop_
_entity.id
_entity.type
_entity.pdbx_description
1 polymer ?
#
loop_
_entity_poly.entity_id
_entity_poly.type
_entity_poly.pdbx_seq_one_letter_code
_entity_poly.pdbx_strand_id
1 'polypeptide(L)'
;MSAEHASPAPTPAAPAAARDDARLEELKTWLAGLPESHALDVTTLAPASSDASFRRYFRLKATLPQAVGTGTAIVMDAPPPQEDCRPFVHAAEIMGAAGLTVPRVHAADLERGFLLLDDLGNRTYLAELDEKTAPSLYAAASEALVKLQCASKPGVFPEYDRELLLRELMLYPDWYIARHKGVTLSEKETHVLQQGFEKILANVLAQPRGYVHRDYHSRNLMILEAPRLPGVLDFQDAVHGPLTYDLVSLLRDAYIQWDEEQVLDWTIRHWERARAAKLPVPADFSDFYRDFEWMGIQRHLKVLGIFARLWHRDGKDGYLKDMPLVAHYVHAALKRYDELAPLCRLFERIEGIDAQHRYTF
;
A
#
# COMPACT_ATOMS: atom_id res chain seq x y z
N MET A 1 -39.42 -50.32 2.04
CA MET A 1 -37.99 -50.56 2.25
C MET A 1 -37.25 -49.65 1.29
N SER A 2 -36.92 -48.45 1.73
CA SER A 2 -36.18 -47.47 0.93
C SER A 2 -34.78 -47.39 1.53
N ALA A 3 -33.79 -47.70 0.73
CA ALA A 3 -32.38 -47.62 1.12
C ALA A 3 -31.92 -46.17 1.07
N GLU A 4 -31.54 -45.58 2.23
CA GLU A 4 -30.84 -44.31 2.33
C GLU A 4 -29.40 -44.48 1.84
N HIS A 5 -29.07 -43.74 0.78
CA HIS A 5 -27.69 -43.56 0.34
C HIS A 5 -27.00 -42.55 1.28
N ALA A 6 -26.19 -43.05 2.17
CA ALA A 6 -25.26 -42.21 2.96
C ALA A 6 -24.14 -41.68 2.05
N SER A 7 -24.03 -40.36 1.91
CA SER A 7 -22.88 -39.72 1.31
C SER A 7 -21.63 -39.96 2.15
N PRO A 8 -20.46 -40.22 1.55
CA PRO A 8 -19.22 -40.40 2.30
C PRO A 8 -18.81 -39.08 3.02
N ALA A 9 -18.38 -39.21 4.27
CA ALA A 9 -17.88 -38.12 5.08
C ALA A 9 -16.65 -37.47 4.40
N PRO A 10 -16.46 -36.13 4.49
CA PRO A 10 -15.30 -35.47 3.92
C PRO A 10 -14.02 -35.95 4.61
N THR A 11 -13.03 -36.32 3.80
CA THR A 11 -11.70 -36.71 4.26
C THR A 11 -11.10 -35.57 5.08
N PRO A 12 -10.52 -35.83 6.28
CA PRO A 12 -9.93 -34.79 7.10
C PRO A 12 -8.79 -34.12 6.34
N ALA A 13 -8.80 -32.76 6.33
CA ALA A 13 -7.78 -31.97 5.70
C ALA A 13 -6.42 -32.20 6.39
N ALA A 14 -5.36 -32.42 5.59
CA ALA A 14 -3.99 -32.57 6.10
C ALA A 14 -3.58 -31.39 6.99
N PRO A 15 -2.73 -31.57 8.03
CA PRO A 15 -2.23 -30.50 8.87
C PRO A 15 -1.48 -29.45 8.03
N ALA A 16 -1.58 -28.17 8.42
CA ALA A 16 -1.06 -27.03 7.66
C ALA A 16 0.42 -27.20 7.25
N ALA A 17 1.28 -27.67 8.16
CA ALA A 17 2.69 -27.90 7.89
C ALA A 17 2.95 -28.93 6.78
N ALA A 18 2.15 -30.01 6.71
CA ALA A 18 2.29 -31.03 5.66
C ALA A 18 1.82 -30.52 4.27
N ARG A 19 0.88 -29.56 4.24
CA ARG A 19 0.46 -28.89 3.00
C ARG A 19 1.52 -27.92 2.49
N ASP A 20 2.19 -27.20 3.39
CA ASP A 20 3.26 -26.28 3.05
C ASP A 20 4.47 -27.00 2.45
N ASP A 21 4.83 -28.18 2.98
CA ASP A 21 5.91 -29.02 2.44
C ASP A 21 5.58 -29.57 1.04
N ALA A 22 4.35 -30.08 0.83
CA ALA A 22 3.94 -30.60 -0.47
C ALA A 22 3.92 -29.49 -1.54
N ARG A 23 3.40 -28.32 -1.19
CA ARG A 23 3.34 -27.18 -2.10
C ARG A 23 4.73 -26.62 -2.44
N LEU A 24 5.68 -26.66 -1.49
CA LEU A 24 7.05 -26.28 -1.74
C LEU A 24 7.73 -27.24 -2.75
N GLU A 25 7.45 -28.53 -2.70
CA GLU A 25 7.95 -29.50 -3.67
C GLU A 25 7.32 -29.31 -5.06
N GLU A 26 6.05 -28.95 -5.15
CA GLU A 26 5.41 -28.55 -6.41
C GLU A 26 6.09 -27.33 -7.01
N LEU A 27 6.40 -26.30 -6.17
CA LEU A 27 7.12 -25.10 -6.58
C LEU A 27 8.52 -25.44 -7.11
N LYS A 28 9.28 -26.29 -6.42
CA LYS A 28 10.61 -26.73 -6.87
C LYS A 28 10.54 -27.51 -8.20
N THR A 29 9.52 -28.36 -8.36
CA THR A 29 9.28 -29.10 -9.59
C THR A 29 8.97 -28.18 -10.75
N TRP A 30 8.12 -27.15 -10.52
CA TRP A 30 7.83 -26.13 -11.53
C TRP A 30 9.10 -25.36 -11.93
N LEU A 31 9.91 -24.92 -10.97
CA LEU A 31 11.17 -24.19 -11.23
C LEU A 31 12.15 -25.05 -12.04
N ALA A 32 12.28 -26.33 -11.73
CA ALA A 32 13.16 -27.27 -12.44
C ALA A 32 12.71 -27.53 -13.90
N GLY A 33 11.43 -27.31 -14.21
CA GLY A 33 10.86 -27.40 -15.56
C GLY A 33 10.98 -26.14 -16.39
N LEU A 34 11.48 -25.02 -15.84
CA LEU A 34 11.64 -23.77 -16.57
C LEU A 34 12.87 -23.82 -17.52
N PRO A 35 12.91 -22.96 -18.56
CA PRO A 35 14.00 -22.95 -19.53
C PRO A 35 15.39 -22.80 -18.89
N GLU A 36 16.38 -23.54 -19.40
CA GLU A 36 17.78 -23.45 -18.95
C GLU A 36 18.37 -22.04 -19.06
N SER A 37 17.84 -21.22 -19.95
CA SER A 37 18.24 -19.81 -20.12
C SER A 37 18.02 -18.95 -18.87
N HIS A 38 17.22 -19.42 -17.90
CA HIS A 38 17.03 -18.74 -16.60
C HIS A 38 18.13 -19.09 -15.60
N ALA A 39 18.95 -20.11 -15.88
CA ALA A 39 20.08 -20.56 -15.06
C ALA A 39 19.74 -20.57 -13.55
N LEU A 40 18.63 -21.27 -13.19
CA LEU A 40 18.13 -21.36 -11.82
C LEU A 40 18.89 -22.42 -11.03
N ASP A 41 19.40 -22.04 -9.86
CA ASP A 41 19.92 -23.01 -8.87
C ASP A 41 18.85 -23.26 -7.79
N VAL A 42 17.94 -24.20 -8.07
CA VAL A 42 16.82 -24.55 -7.19
C VAL A 42 17.30 -25.04 -5.82
N THR A 43 18.53 -25.55 -5.71
CA THR A 43 19.10 -26.01 -4.43
C THR A 43 19.34 -24.88 -3.43
N THR A 44 19.43 -23.63 -3.92
CA THR A 44 19.63 -22.42 -3.13
C THR A 44 18.32 -21.74 -2.71
N LEU A 45 17.16 -22.34 -3.02
CA LEU A 45 15.86 -21.76 -2.70
C LEU A 45 15.69 -21.60 -1.17
N ALA A 46 15.53 -20.37 -0.72
CA ALA A 46 15.36 -20.02 0.69
C ALA A 46 14.28 -18.96 0.88
N PRO A 47 13.58 -18.90 2.03
CA PRO A 47 12.65 -17.83 2.32
C PRO A 47 13.29 -16.44 2.19
N ALA A 48 12.61 -15.52 1.51
CA ALA A 48 13.09 -14.15 1.28
C ALA A 48 12.43 -13.14 2.21
N SER A 49 11.12 -13.23 2.36
CA SER A 49 10.32 -12.36 3.24
C SER A 49 9.01 -13.05 3.62
N SER A 50 8.40 -12.58 4.71
CA SER A 50 7.02 -12.92 5.09
C SER A 50 6.15 -11.70 4.88
N ASP A 51 5.03 -11.88 4.16
CA ASP A 51 4.01 -10.86 3.96
C ASP A 51 2.90 -10.97 5.03
N ALA A 52 2.05 -9.95 5.08
CA ALA A 52 0.81 -9.99 5.86
C ALA A 52 -0.28 -10.84 5.20
N SER A 53 -0.12 -11.22 3.93
CA SER A 53 -1.01 -12.07 3.11
C SER A 53 -0.66 -13.56 3.20
N PHE A 54 -1.36 -14.38 2.42
CA PHE A 54 -1.04 -15.81 2.26
C PHE A 54 0.11 -16.04 1.28
N ARG A 55 0.71 -15.00 0.68
CA ARG A 55 1.82 -15.11 -0.25
C ARG A 55 3.09 -15.45 0.49
N ARG A 56 3.89 -16.34 -0.12
CA ARG A 56 5.24 -16.69 0.33
C ARG A 56 6.23 -16.25 -0.72
N TYR A 57 7.34 -15.69 -0.28
CA TYR A 57 8.40 -15.27 -1.17
C TYR A 57 9.67 -16.02 -0.86
N PHE A 58 10.31 -16.54 -1.90
CA PHE A 58 11.57 -17.25 -1.82
C PHE A 58 12.58 -16.56 -2.72
N ARG A 59 13.86 -16.71 -2.37
CA ARG A 59 14.99 -16.24 -3.18
C ARG A 59 15.84 -17.44 -3.56
N LEU A 60 16.34 -17.45 -4.82
CA LEU A 60 17.32 -18.43 -5.28
C LEU A 60 18.38 -17.75 -6.16
N LYS A 61 19.53 -18.41 -6.34
CA LYS A 61 20.53 -17.99 -7.31
C LYS A 61 20.01 -18.21 -8.72
N ALA A 62 20.16 -17.21 -9.57
CA ALA A 62 19.67 -17.23 -10.95
C ALA A 62 20.43 -16.23 -11.81
N THR A 63 20.45 -16.47 -13.12
CA THR A 63 20.90 -15.48 -14.10
C THR A 63 19.78 -15.29 -15.11
N LEU A 64 18.83 -14.41 -14.78
CA LEU A 64 17.66 -14.15 -15.61
C LEU A 64 17.99 -13.22 -16.79
N PRO A 65 17.45 -13.48 -17.99
CA PRO A 65 17.60 -12.58 -19.13
C PRO A 65 17.03 -11.20 -18.84
N GLN A 66 17.81 -10.15 -19.07
CA GLN A 66 17.40 -8.75 -18.90
C GLN A 66 16.90 -8.39 -17.48
N ALA A 67 17.27 -9.14 -16.46
CA ALA A 67 16.90 -8.87 -15.07
C ALA A 67 17.34 -7.47 -14.61
N VAL A 68 16.59 -6.88 -13.69
CA VAL A 68 16.97 -5.64 -13.03
C VAL A 68 18.06 -5.89 -12.00
N GLY A 69 17.99 -6.98 -11.25
CA GLY A 69 19.00 -7.42 -10.29
C GLY A 69 20.07 -8.32 -10.90
N THR A 70 21.04 -8.73 -10.11
CA THR A 70 22.11 -9.63 -10.54
C THR A 70 22.26 -10.82 -9.61
N GLY A 71 22.34 -12.01 -10.18
CA GLY A 71 22.71 -13.24 -9.48
C GLY A 71 21.63 -13.91 -8.64
N THR A 72 20.46 -13.28 -8.47
CA THR A 72 19.32 -13.87 -7.75
C THR A 72 17.98 -13.57 -8.41
N ALA A 73 16.99 -14.38 -8.11
CA ALA A 73 15.58 -14.19 -8.49
C ALA A 73 14.66 -14.37 -7.28
N ILE A 74 13.50 -13.76 -7.34
CA ILE A 74 12.41 -13.96 -6.39
C ILE A 74 11.38 -14.91 -6.98
N VAL A 75 10.93 -15.85 -6.18
CA VAL A 75 9.80 -16.74 -6.49
C VAL A 75 8.64 -16.38 -5.57
N MET A 76 7.52 -15.99 -6.14
CA MET A 76 6.28 -15.79 -5.42
C MET A 76 5.43 -17.05 -5.50
N ASP A 77 4.95 -17.49 -4.35
CA ASP A 77 3.96 -18.53 -4.19
C ASP A 77 2.68 -17.91 -3.60
N ALA A 78 1.66 -17.78 -4.43
CA ALA A 78 0.36 -17.21 -4.11
C ALA A 78 -0.73 -18.31 -4.18
N PRO A 79 -1.00 -19.02 -3.07
CA PRO A 79 -1.80 -20.25 -3.09
C PRO A 79 -3.29 -20.01 -3.40
N PRO A 80 -3.84 -20.54 -4.51
CA PRO A 80 -5.28 -20.54 -4.75
C PRO A 80 -6.03 -21.44 -3.74
N PRO A 81 -7.28 -21.12 -3.38
CA PRO A 81 -8.08 -19.96 -3.82
C PRO A 81 -7.86 -18.70 -2.97
N GLN A 82 -6.93 -18.70 -2.00
CA GLN A 82 -6.72 -17.60 -1.07
C GLN A 82 -6.09 -16.39 -1.76
N GLU A 83 -5.26 -16.63 -2.77
CA GLU A 83 -4.58 -15.58 -3.54
C GLU A 83 -4.80 -15.77 -5.05
N ASP A 84 -4.83 -14.66 -5.78
CA ASP A 84 -4.81 -14.60 -7.24
C ASP A 84 -3.62 -13.72 -7.68
N CYS A 85 -2.72 -14.27 -8.50
CA CYS A 85 -1.56 -13.53 -8.99
C CYS A 85 -1.82 -12.79 -10.32
N ARG A 86 -3.00 -12.91 -10.95
CA ARG A 86 -3.34 -12.17 -12.18
C ARG A 86 -3.29 -10.65 -12.00
N PRO A 87 -3.81 -10.05 -10.90
CA PRO A 87 -3.66 -8.62 -10.65
C PRO A 87 -2.20 -8.17 -10.55
N PHE A 88 -1.32 -8.99 -9.95
CA PHE A 88 0.12 -8.71 -9.88
C PHE A 88 0.75 -8.66 -11.27
N VAL A 89 0.50 -9.66 -12.11
CA VAL A 89 1.05 -9.72 -13.48
C VAL A 89 0.55 -8.52 -14.30
N HIS A 90 -0.74 -8.24 -14.25
CA HIS A 90 -1.34 -7.10 -14.94
C HIS A 90 -0.72 -5.76 -14.50
N ALA A 91 -0.61 -5.54 -13.20
CA ALA A 91 -0.05 -4.29 -12.68
C ALA A 91 1.45 -4.15 -13.00
N ALA A 92 2.23 -5.25 -12.94
CA ALA A 92 3.64 -5.25 -13.33
C ALA A 92 3.84 -4.83 -14.79
N GLU A 93 3.02 -5.35 -15.71
CA GLU A 93 3.06 -4.98 -17.13
C GLU A 93 2.75 -3.49 -17.34
N ILE A 94 1.66 -2.99 -16.74
CA ILE A 94 1.22 -1.59 -16.88
C ILE A 94 2.24 -0.64 -16.30
N MET A 95 2.74 -0.90 -15.08
CA MET A 95 3.72 -0.03 -14.43
C MET A 95 5.08 -0.06 -15.10
N GLY A 96 5.52 -1.25 -15.57
CA GLY A 96 6.72 -1.37 -16.40
C GLY A 96 6.62 -0.59 -17.70
N ALA A 97 5.49 -0.68 -18.40
CA ALA A 97 5.22 0.10 -19.61
C ALA A 97 5.14 1.62 -19.36
N ALA A 98 4.74 2.04 -18.15
CA ALA A 98 4.76 3.43 -17.71
C ALA A 98 6.19 3.95 -17.41
N GLY A 99 7.20 3.07 -17.44
CA GLY A 99 8.60 3.41 -17.22
C GLY A 99 9.03 3.35 -15.73
N LEU A 100 8.25 2.68 -14.88
CA LEU A 100 8.67 2.36 -13.51
C LEU A 100 9.57 1.12 -13.53
N THR A 101 10.45 1.04 -12.53
CA THR A 101 11.20 -0.18 -12.25
C THR A 101 10.40 -1.03 -11.27
N VAL A 102 9.70 -2.03 -11.78
CA VAL A 102 8.95 -3.04 -11.02
C VAL A 102 9.58 -4.42 -11.26
N PRO A 103 9.41 -5.41 -10.38
CA PRO A 103 9.81 -6.79 -10.67
C PRO A 103 9.17 -7.28 -11.97
N ARG A 104 10.00 -7.62 -12.95
CA ARG A 104 9.54 -8.25 -14.19
C ARG A 104 9.13 -9.68 -13.90
N VAL A 105 8.05 -10.13 -14.52
CA VAL A 105 7.61 -11.53 -14.48
C VAL A 105 8.33 -12.28 -15.61
N HIS A 106 9.23 -13.20 -15.26
CA HIS A 106 9.99 -14.03 -16.20
C HIS A 106 9.28 -15.32 -16.55
N ALA A 107 8.55 -15.89 -15.60
CA ALA A 107 7.68 -17.05 -15.80
C ALA A 107 6.49 -16.96 -14.84
N ALA A 108 5.36 -17.52 -15.27
CA ALA A 108 4.12 -17.55 -14.50
C ALA A 108 3.38 -18.88 -14.69
N ASP A 109 2.89 -19.43 -13.59
CA ASP A 109 1.86 -20.46 -13.56
C ASP A 109 0.66 -19.93 -12.76
N LEU A 110 -0.26 -19.32 -13.48
CA LEU A 110 -1.40 -18.62 -12.87
C LEU A 110 -2.40 -19.57 -12.20
N GLU A 111 -2.47 -20.82 -12.67
CA GLU A 111 -3.36 -21.82 -12.09
C GLU A 111 -2.86 -22.35 -10.76
N ARG A 112 -1.54 -22.52 -10.63
CA ARG A 112 -0.89 -22.89 -9.36
C ARG A 112 -0.49 -21.70 -8.51
N GLY A 113 -0.49 -20.47 -9.07
CA GLY A 113 -0.13 -19.24 -8.38
C GLY A 113 1.37 -19.08 -8.16
N PHE A 114 2.22 -19.53 -9.10
CA PHE A 114 3.67 -19.41 -9.04
C PHE A 114 4.18 -18.35 -10.03
N LEU A 115 5.02 -17.42 -9.55
CA LEU A 115 5.70 -16.45 -10.40
C LEU A 115 7.20 -16.47 -10.16
N LEU A 116 7.99 -16.35 -11.24
CA LEU A 116 9.43 -16.07 -11.18
C LEU A 116 9.66 -14.60 -11.53
N LEU A 117 10.30 -13.86 -10.64
CA LEU A 117 10.38 -12.40 -10.65
C LEU A 117 11.83 -11.91 -10.58
N ASP A 118 12.07 -10.68 -11.05
CA ASP A 118 13.29 -9.95 -10.72
C ASP A 118 13.46 -9.81 -9.21
N ASP A 119 14.70 -9.87 -8.75
CA ASP A 119 15.09 -9.55 -7.38
C ASP A 119 15.58 -8.09 -7.31
N LEU A 120 14.83 -7.21 -6.70
CA LEU A 120 15.21 -5.81 -6.51
C LEU A 120 16.10 -5.59 -5.28
N GLY A 121 16.57 -6.65 -4.65
CA GLY A 121 17.48 -6.61 -3.49
C GLY A 121 16.76 -6.47 -2.16
N ASN A 122 17.47 -5.92 -1.15
CA ASN A 122 17.00 -5.83 0.24
C ASN A 122 17.05 -4.40 0.80
N ARG A 123 17.49 -3.42 0.02
CA ARG A 123 17.65 -2.04 0.49
C ARG A 123 16.38 -1.25 0.21
N THR A 124 15.57 -1.08 1.23
CA THR A 124 14.36 -0.24 1.15
C THR A 124 14.69 1.24 1.36
N TYR A 125 13.82 2.12 0.88
CA TYR A 125 13.92 3.55 1.21
C TYR A 125 13.92 3.76 2.72
N LEU A 126 13.04 3.08 3.47
CA LEU A 126 12.96 3.23 4.92
C LEU A 126 14.30 2.99 5.63
N ALA A 127 15.08 2.02 5.15
CA ALA A 127 16.39 1.67 5.74
C ALA A 127 17.48 2.72 5.42
N GLU A 128 17.31 3.50 4.36
CA GLU A 128 18.33 4.43 3.84
C GLU A 128 17.95 5.91 3.99
N LEU A 129 16.69 6.20 4.37
CA LEU A 129 16.20 7.57 4.53
C LEU A 129 16.80 8.23 5.78
N ASP A 130 17.51 9.32 5.55
CA ASP A 130 17.98 10.27 6.53
C ASP A 130 17.90 11.71 5.96
N GLU A 131 18.28 12.71 6.72
CA GLU A 131 18.27 14.13 6.28
C GLU A 131 19.11 14.37 5.01
N LYS A 132 20.14 13.58 4.75
CA LYS A 132 21.04 13.75 3.60
C LYS A 132 20.51 13.05 2.35
N THR A 133 19.93 11.88 2.52
CA THR A 133 19.46 11.02 1.42
C THR A 133 18.05 11.38 0.98
N ALA A 134 17.19 11.82 1.90
CA ALA A 134 15.78 12.09 1.66
C ALA A 134 15.51 13.03 0.47
N PRO A 135 16.21 14.17 0.29
CA PRO A 135 15.92 15.06 -0.83
C PRO A 135 16.07 14.39 -2.20
N SER A 136 17.10 13.57 -2.36
CA SER A 136 17.35 12.87 -3.63
C SER A 136 16.40 11.68 -3.84
N LEU A 137 16.14 10.91 -2.78
CA LEU A 137 15.26 9.75 -2.84
C LEU A 137 13.81 10.17 -3.10
N TYR A 138 13.30 11.19 -2.40
CA TYR A 138 11.95 11.69 -2.64
C TYR A 138 11.81 12.40 -3.99
N ALA A 139 12.86 13.05 -4.50
CA ALA A 139 12.84 13.60 -5.84
C ALA A 139 12.70 12.49 -6.90
N ALA A 140 13.44 11.38 -6.77
CA ALA A 140 13.35 10.24 -7.66
C ALA A 140 12.00 9.51 -7.55
N ALA A 141 11.48 9.33 -6.32
CA ALA A 141 10.16 8.75 -6.10
C ALA A 141 9.04 9.61 -6.69
N SER A 142 9.12 10.94 -6.51
CA SER A 142 8.17 11.89 -7.10
C SER A 142 8.21 11.86 -8.63
N GLU A 143 9.39 11.73 -9.25
CA GLU A 143 9.52 11.59 -10.70
C GLU A 143 8.87 10.30 -11.20
N ALA A 144 9.12 9.16 -10.54
CA ALA A 144 8.51 7.89 -10.88
C ALA A 144 6.98 7.93 -10.74
N LEU A 145 6.47 8.57 -9.68
CA LEU A 145 5.04 8.75 -9.47
C LEU A 145 4.39 9.58 -10.60
N VAL A 146 5.02 10.67 -11.02
CA VAL A 146 4.53 11.48 -12.15
C VAL A 146 4.52 10.67 -13.45
N LYS A 147 5.55 9.83 -13.72
CA LYS A 147 5.56 8.92 -14.88
C LYS A 147 4.38 7.96 -14.86
N LEU A 148 4.10 7.34 -13.68
CA LEU A 148 2.94 6.46 -13.48
C LEU A 148 1.63 7.18 -13.80
N GLN A 149 1.46 8.37 -13.25
CA GLN A 149 0.26 9.18 -13.41
C GLN A 149 0.07 9.66 -14.87
N CYS A 150 1.13 10.00 -15.58
CA CYS A 150 1.08 10.36 -17.00
C CYS A 150 0.66 9.20 -17.91
N ALA A 151 0.91 7.95 -17.50
CA ALA A 151 0.51 6.76 -18.26
C ALA A 151 -0.96 6.36 -18.02
N SER A 152 -1.68 7.07 -17.16
CA SER A 152 -3.02 6.71 -16.72
C SER A 152 -4.02 6.65 -17.87
N LYS A 153 -4.84 5.59 -17.86
CA LYS A 153 -5.96 5.39 -18.77
C LYS A 153 -7.16 4.86 -17.98
N PRO A 154 -8.35 5.43 -18.16
CA PRO A 154 -9.58 4.91 -17.55
C PRO A 154 -9.82 3.44 -17.92
N GLY A 155 -10.38 2.66 -17.00
CA GLY A 155 -10.78 1.27 -17.24
C GLY A 155 -9.64 0.24 -17.27
N VAL A 156 -8.39 0.64 -16.99
CA VAL A 156 -7.23 -0.27 -16.89
C VAL A 156 -7.11 -0.87 -15.51
N PHE A 157 -7.18 -0.03 -14.47
CA PHE A 157 -7.28 -0.46 -13.08
C PHE A 157 -8.71 -0.26 -12.56
N PRO A 158 -9.11 -1.00 -11.52
CA PRO A 158 -10.39 -0.77 -10.84
C PRO A 158 -10.53 0.68 -10.37
N GLU A 159 -11.76 1.19 -10.39
CA GLU A 159 -12.02 2.54 -9.91
C GLU A 159 -11.91 2.63 -8.39
N TYR A 160 -11.21 3.64 -7.90
CA TYR A 160 -11.22 4.00 -6.48
C TYR A 160 -12.45 4.87 -6.23
N ASP A 161 -13.59 4.22 -6.22
CA ASP A 161 -14.88 4.85 -6.13
C ASP A 161 -15.29 5.18 -4.68
N ARG A 162 -16.48 5.79 -4.55
CA ARG A 162 -17.02 6.15 -3.26
C ARG A 162 -17.24 4.95 -2.33
N GLU A 163 -17.65 3.82 -2.90
CA GLU A 163 -17.93 2.62 -2.12
C GLU A 163 -16.65 2.05 -1.49
N LEU A 164 -15.57 1.96 -2.28
CA LEU A 164 -14.27 1.50 -1.79
C LEU A 164 -13.68 2.46 -0.76
N LEU A 165 -13.69 3.78 -1.05
CA LEU A 165 -13.20 4.81 -0.14
C LEU A 165 -13.97 4.84 1.20
N LEU A 166 -15.30 4.71 1.16
CA LEU A 166 -16.12 4.65 2.38
C LEU A 166 -15.88 3.37 3.17
N ARG A 167 -15.80 2.22 2.50
CA ARG A 167 -15.48 0.93 3.14
C ARG A 167 -14.14 0.99 3.88
N GLU A 168 -13.16 1.67 3.32
CA GLU A 168 -11.88 1.87 3.98
C GLU A 168 -11.96 2.84 5.17
N LEU A 169 -12.71 3.94 5.05
CA LEU A 169 -12.98 4.84 6.18
C LEU A 169 -13.68 4.14 7.34
N MET A 170 -14.58 3.19 7.05
CA MET A 170 -15.28 2.43 8.09
C MET A 170 -14.36 1.52 8.92
N LEU A 171 -13.14 1.24 8.49
CA LEU A 171 -12.16 0.56 9.33
C LEU A 171 -11.80 1.37 10.58
N TYR A 172 -11.89 2.70 10.53
CA TYR A 172 -11.61 3.58 11.66
C TYR A 172 -12.61 3.40 12.81
N PRO A 173 -13.94 3.56 12.63
CA PRO A 173 -14.88 3.31 13.71
C PRO A 173 -14.91 1.85 14.16
N ASP A 174 -14.83 0.89 13.24
CA ASP A 174 -15.02 -0.52 13.55
C ASP A 174 -13.85 -1.12 14.33
N TRP A 175 -12.64 -0.75 13.97
CA TRP A 175 -11.42 -1.33 14.54
C TRP A 175 -10.68 -0.39 15.47
N TYR A 176 -10.46 0.87 15.06
CA TYR A 176 -9.69 1.79 15.88
C TYR A 176 -10.51 2.34 17.05
N ILE A 177 -11.69 2.89 16.79
CA ILE A 177 -12.52 3.46 17.87
C ILE A 177 -13.07 2.36 18.76
N ALA A 178 -13.81 1.40 18.20
CA ALA A 178 -14.54 0.41 18.98
C ALA A 178 -13.63 -0.64 19.63
N ARG A 179 -12.65 -1.17 18.86
CA ARG A 179 -11.82 -2.29 19.34
C ARG A 179 -10.54 -1.84 20.03
N HIS A 180 -9.83 -0.87 19.46
CA HIS A 180 -8.53 -0.46 19.97
C HIS A 180 -8.67 0.57 21.10
N LYS A 181 -9.48 1.61 20.92
CA LYS A 181 -9.73 2.62 21.95
C LYS A 181 -10.81 2.19 22.98
N GLY A 182 -11.62 1.18 22.69
CA GLY A 182 -12.70 0.72 23.56
C GLY A 182 -13.81 1.77 23.73
N VAL A 183 -13.96 2.69 22.79
CA VAL A 183 -14.92 3.79 22.85
C VAL A 183 -16.19 3.43 22.11
N THR A 184 -17.33 3.62 22.78
CA THR A 184 -18.66 3.56 22.14
C THR A 184 -19.11 4.97 21.79
N LEU A 185 -19.43 5.20 20.51
CA LEU A 185 -19.97 6.48 20.04
C LEU A 185 -21.45 6.60 20.37
N SER A 186 -21.89 7.77 20.85
CA SER A 186 -23.30 8.13 20.91
C SER A 186 -23.86 8.34 19.51
N GLU A 187 -25.19 8.36 19.36
CA GLU A 187 -25.86 8.67 18.07
C GLU A 187 -25.40 10.03 17.49
N LYS A 188 -25.25 11.04 18.35
CA LYS A 188 -24.76 12.36 17.95
C LYS A 188 -23.34 12.30 17.41
N GLU A 189 -22.45 11.56 18.04
CA GLU A 189 -21.07 11.41 17.62
C GLU A 189 -20.93 10.56 16.36
N THR A 190 -21.75 9.52 16.22
CA THR A 190 -21.86 8.75 14.97
C THR A 190 -22.30 9.65 13.82
N HIS A 191 -23.27 10.52 14.05
CA HIS A 191 -23.69 11.48 13.04
C HIS A 191 -22.59 12.49 12.66
N VAL A 192 -21.83 13.01 13.65
CA VAL A 192 -20.66 13.88 13.40
C VAL A 192 -19.62 13.17 12.56
N LEU A 193 -19.31 11.91 12.87
CA LEU A 193 -18.35 11.10 12.12
C LEU A 193 -18.79 10.91 10.67
N GLN A 194 -20.06 10.53 10.46
CA GLN A 194 -20.64 10.35 9.13
C GLN A 194 -20.61 11.64 8.31
N GLN A 195 -21.00 12.77 8.89
CA GLN A 195 -20.90 14.07 8.22
C GLN A 195 -19.47 14.45 7.85
N GLY A 196 -18.50 14.15 8.74
CA GLY A 196 -17.07 14.33 8.45
C GLY A 196 -16.61 13.48 7.27
N PHE A 197 -17.02 12.20 7.24
CA PHE A 197 -16.68 11.30 6.13
C PHE A 197 -17.29 11.78 4.81
N GLU A 198 -18.54 12.25 4.80
CA GLU A 198 -19.15 12.80 3.58
C GLU A 198 -18.38 14.00 3.04
N LYS A 199 -17.92 14.90 3.90
CA LYS A 199 -17.12 16.05 3.47
C LYS A 199 -15.78 15.62 2.89
N ILE A 200 -15.08 14.68 3.57
CA ILE A 200 -13.82 14.13 3.09
C ILE A 200 -14.00 13.45 1.73
N LEU A 201 -15.03 12.59 1.59
CA LEU A 201 -15.32 11.91 0.35
C LEU A 201 -15.68 12.89 -0.79
N ALA A 202 -16.40 13.96 -0.49
CA ALA A 202 -16.74 14.98 -1.49
C ALA A 202 -15.50 15.65 -2.07
N ASN A 203 -14.50 16.01 -1.24
CA ASN A 203 -13.23 16.56 -1.73
C ASN A 203 -12.42 15.50 -2.50
N VAL A 204 -12.23 14.31 -1.91
CA VAL A 204 -11.40 13.25 -2.49
C VAL A 204 -11.92 12.79 -3.86
N LEU A 205 -13.24 12.69 -4.03
CA LEU A 205 -13.85 12.27 -5.30
C LEU A 205 -13.84 13.37 -6.36
N ALA A 206 -13.71 14.64 -5.96
CA ALA A 206 -13.62 15.77 -6.89
C ALA A 206 -12.19 15.97 -7.44
N GLN A 207 -11.19 15.34 -6.84
CA GLN A 207 -9.79 15.48 -7.27
C GLN A 207 -9.55 14.87 -8.66
N PRO A 208 -8.57 15.39 -9.41
CA PRO A 208 -8.10 14.76 -10.63
C PRO A 208 -7.65 13.32 -10.38
N ARG A 209 -7.91 12.44 -11.35
CA ARG A 209 -7.72 11.01 -11.21
C ARG A 209 -6.64 10.47 -12.15
N GLY A 210 -5.95 9.44 -11.68
CA GLY A 210 -4.95 8.71 -12.42
C GLY A 210 -4.64 7.37 -11.77
N TYR A 211 -3.55 6.73 -12.19
CA TYR A 211 -3.12 5.50 -11.55
C TYR A 211 -2.62 5.79 -10.14
N VAL A 212 -3.06 4.99 -9.20
CA VAL A 212 -2.74 5.02 -7.77
C VAL A 212 -2.21 3.65 -7.38
N HIS A 213 -1.01 3.62 -6.86
CA HIS A 213 -0.36 2.41 -6.36
C HIS A 213 -1.00 1.90 -5.05
N ARG A 214 -1.50 2.80 -4.21
CA ARG A 214 -2.07 2.66 -2.86
C ARG A 214 -1.05 2.48 -1.74
N ASP A 215 0.02 1.77 -1.95
CA ASP A 215 1.05 1.50 -0.92
C ASP A 215 2.44 2.02 -1.35
N TYR A 216 2.46 3.26 -1.93
CA TYR A 216 3.64 3.95 -2.42
C TYR A 216 4.40 4.64 -1.28
N HIS A 217 4.97 3.87 -0.38
CA HIS A 217 5.66 4.34 0.82
C HIS A 217 7.05 3.72 0.97
N SER A 218 7.82 4.20 1.93
CA SER A 218 9.26 3.89 2.08
C SER A 218 9.59 2.41 2.26
N ARG A 219 8.67 1.57 2.73
CA ARG A 219 8.89 0.11 2.83
C ARG A 219 8.79 -0.61 1.49
N ASN A 220 8.04 -0.05 0.54
CA ASN A 220 7.76 -0.66 -0.77
C ASN A 220 8.59 -0.03 -1.90
N LEU A 221 9.45 0.94 -1.57
CA LEU A 221 10.40 1.54 -2.50
C LEU A 221 11.80 1.01 -2.23
N MET A 222 12.46 0.52 -3.29
CA MET A 222 13.77 -0.12 -3.24
C MET A 222 14.84 0.80 -3.78
N ILE A 223 16.00 0.82 -3.13
CA ILE A 223 17.19 1.51 -3.62
C ILE A 223 17.83 0.67 -4.72
N LEU A 224 17.90 1.25 -5.89
CA LEU A 224 18.59 0.68 -7.05
C LEU A 224 19.63 1.68 -7.57
N GLU A 225 20.58 1.19 -8.35
CA GLU A 225 21.53 2.07 -9.05
C GLU A 225 20.81 2.89 -10.13
N ALA A 226 21.14 4.19 -10.23
CA ALA A 226 20.61 5.05 -11.28
C ALA A 226 20.92 4.47 -12.67
N PRO A 227 20.07 4.61 -13.66
CA PRO A 227 18.82 5.40 -13.73
C PRO A 227 17.55 4.65 -13.29
N ARG A 228 17.67 3.50 -12.66
CA ARG A 228 16.56 2.59 -12.31
C ARG A 228 15.91 2.89 -10.95
N LEU A 229 16.20 4.03 -10.36
CA LEU A 229 15.60 4.44 -9.08
C LEU A 229 14.20 5.03 -9.28
N PRO A 230 13.27 4.76 -8.35
CA PRO A 230 13.23 3.67 -7.36
C PRO A 230 12.77 2.34 -7.97
N GLY A 231 13.11 1.21 -7.32
CA GLY A 231 12.36 -0.04 -7.50
C GLY A 231 11.03 0.03 -6.74
N VAL A 232 9.95 -0.43 -7.33
CA VAL A 232 8.59 -0.32 -6.75
C VAL A 232 8.02 -1.71 -6.55
N LEU A 233 7.58 -2.01 -5.31
CA LEU A 233 7.01 -3.29 -4.89
C LEU A 233 5.56 -3.10 -4.43
N ASP A 234 4.81 -4.20 -4.31
CA ASP A 234 3.49 -4.27 -3.66
C ASP A 234 2.40 -3.46 -4.40
N PHE A 235 2.33 -3.58 -5.71
CA PHE A 235 1.51 -2.79 -6.63
C PHE A 235 0.24 -3.50 -7.13
N GLN A 236 -0.01 -4.74 -6.73
CA GLN A 236 -1.13 -5.55 -7.26
C GLN A 236 -2.52 -5.00 -6.90
N ASP A 237 -2.61 -4.15 -5.89
CA ASP A 237 -3.85 -3.51 -5.47
C ASP A 237 -4.05 -2.11 -6.07
N ALA A 238 -3.32 -1.80 -7.14
CA ALA A 238 -3.41 -0.51 -7.84
C ALA A 238 -4.83 -0.23 -8.34
N VAL A 239 -5.20 1.05 -8.31
CA VAL A 239 -6.52 1.54 -8.71
C VAL A 239 -6.42 2.78 -9.59
N HIS A 240 -7.53 3.22 -10.18
CA HIS A 240 -7.68 4.51 -10.81
C HIS A 240 -8.39 5.47 -9.85
N GLY A 241 -7.66 6.44 -9.29
CA GLY A 241 -8.14 7.28 -8.18
C GLY A 241 -7.46 8.64 -8.07
N PRO A 242 -7.63 9.34 -6.95
CA PRO A 242 -7.10 10.69 -6.72
C PRO A 242 -5.58 10.75 -6.85
N LEU A 243 -5.06 11.69 -7.63
CA LEU A 243 -3.61 11.84 -7.89
C LEU A 243 -2.79 12.13 -6.63
N THR A 244 -3.39 12.68 -5.59
CA THR A 244 -2.68 13.02 -4.35
C THR A 244 -2.46 11.82 -3.42
N TYR A 245 -3.14 10.68 -3.63
CA TYR A 245 -3.10 9.54 -2.71
C TYR A 245 -1.68 9.00 -2.46
N ASP A 246 -0.96 8.71 -3.53
CA ASP A 246 0.39 8.13 -3.40
C ASP A 246 1.42 9.17 -2.92
N LEU A 247 1.20 10.45 -3.23
CA LEU A 247 2.03 11.51 -2.68
C LEU A 247 1.89 11.61 -1.15
N VAL A 248 0.67 11.46 -0.63
CA VAL A 248 0.43 11.36 0.83
C VAL A 248 1.12 10.13 1.40
N SER A 249 0.99 8.96 0.74
CA SER A 249 1.65 7.73 1.17
C SER A 249 3.16 7.89 1.29
N LEU A 250 3.76 8.66 0.38
CA LEU A 250 5.19 8.91 0.31
C LEU A 250 5.67 9.92 1.36
N LEU A 251 5.02 11.09 1.44
CA LEU A 251 5.52 12.23 2.21
C LEU A 251 4.97 12.30 3.65
N ARG A 252 3.84 11.66 3.92
CA ARG A 252 3.28 11.44 5.27
C ARG A 252 3.15 9.95 5.55
N ASP A 253 4.28 9.28 5.37
CA ASP A 253 4.46 7.86 5.62
C ASP A 253 4.20 7.51 7.08
N ALA A 254 3.60 6.35 7.34
CA ALA A 254 3.33 5.88 8.69
C ALA A 254 4.59 5.48 9.47
N TYR A 255 5.73 5.31 8.80
CA TYR A 255 6.94 4.70 9.35
C TYR A 255 8.10 5.67 9.57
N ILE A 256 8.02 6.88 9.00
CA ILE A 256 9.03 7.92 9.14
C ILE A 256 8.36 9.29 9.17
N GLN A 257 8.85 10.16 10.05
CA GLN A 257 8.34 11.53 10.20
C GLN A 257 9.38 12.52 9.70
N TRP A 258 8.90 13.57 9.02
CA TRP A 258 9.67 14.72 8.58
C TRP A 258 9.05 16.00 9.10
N ASP A 259 9.86 17.05 9.19
CA ASP A 259 9.37 18.36 9.54
C ASP A 259 8.38 18.86 8.48
N GLU A 260 7.37 19.62 8.91
CA GLU A 260 6.30 20.10 8.03
C GLU A 260 6.84 20.98 6.89
N GLU A 261 7.91 21.75 7.14
CA GLU A 261 8.57 22.59 6.12
C GLU A 261 9.19 21.73 5.00
N GLN A 262 9.80 20.59 5.36
CA GLN A 262 10.35 19.65 4.39
C GLN A 262 9.24 18.98 3.57
N VAL A 263 8.17 18.53 4.23
CA VAL A 263 6.99 17.95 3.56
C VAL A 263 6.37 18.95 2.60
N LEU A 264 6.26 20.21 3.01
CA LEU A 264 5.72 21.29 2.18
C LEU A 264 6.61 21.53 0.95
N ASP A 265 7.94 21.66 1.11
CA ASP A 265 8.88 21.84 0.01
C ASP A 265 8.79 20.68 -1.01
N TRP A 266 8.79 19.43 -0.53
CA TRP A 266 8.67 18.28 -1.43
C TRP A 266 7.30 18.20 -2.11
N THR A 267 6.23 18.62 -1.45
CA THR A 267 4.88 18.70 -2.04
C THR A 267 4.84 19.77 -3.14
N ILE A 268 5.46 20.95 -2.92
CA ILE A 268 5.59 22.02 -3.93
C ILE A 268 6.35 21.48 -5.16
N ARG A 269 7.52 20.86 -4.94
CA ARG A 269 8.34 20.29 -6.03
C ARG A 269 7.62 19.22 -6.82
N HIS A 270 6.81 18.40 -6.15
CA HIS A 270 5.97 17.41 -6.83
C HIS A 270 4.89 18.10 -7.69
N TRP A 271 4.19 19.07 -7.13
CA TRP A 271 3.16 19.83 -7.85
C TRP A 271 3.74 20.55 -9.07
N GLU A 272 4.89 21.21 -8.96
CA GLU A 272 5.59 21.83 -10.09
C GLU A 272 5.93 20.80 -11.18
N ARG A 273 6.44 19.63 -10.79
CA ARG A 273 6.76 18.53 -11.70
C ARG A 273 5.51 17.99 -12.39
N ALA A 274 4.43 17.79 -11.65
CA ALA A 274 3.15 17.34 -12.17
C ALA A 274 2.56 18.34 -13.20
N ARG A 275 2.64 19.63 -12.91
CA ARG A 275 2.23 20.70 -13.84
C ARG A 275 3.10 20.73 -15.09
N ALA A 276 4.42 20.64 -14.95
CA ALA A 276 5.34 20.59 -16.08
C ALA A 276 5.06 19.39 -16.98
N ALA A 277 4.64 18.25 -16.41
CA ALA A 277 4.20 17.05 -17.12
C ALA A 277 2.76 17.15 -17.64
N LYS A 278 2.06 18.29 -17.45
CA LYS A 278 0.68 18.55 -17.88
C LYS A 278 -0.36 17.61 -17.25
N LEU A 279 -0.08 17.09 -16.06
CA LEU A 279 -1.12 16.41 -15.27
C LEU A 279 -2.22 17.41 -14.88
N PRO A 280 -3.48 16.99 -14.77
CA PRO A 280 -4.62 17.87 -14.51
C PRO A 280 -4.72 18.31 -13.03
N VAL A 281 -3.59 18.60 -12.40
CA VAL A 281 -3.55 19.10 -11.02
C VAL A 281 -3.98 20.57 -10.95
N PRO A 282 -4.52 21.05 -9.81
CA PRO A 282 -4.91 22.45 -9.61
C PRO A 282 -3.82 23.44 -10.03
N ALA A 283 -4.22 24.56 -10.63
CA ALA A 283 -3.30 25.61 -11.04
C ALA A 283 -2.71 26.38 -9.85
N ASP A 284 -3.49 26.51 -8.78
CA ASP A 284 -3.07 27.10 -7.51
C ASP A 284 -2.54 26.00 -6.58
N PHE A 285 -1.40 26.26 -5.95
CA PHE A 285 -0.80 25.29 -5.02
C PHE A 285 -1.65 25.12 -3.75
N SER A 286 -2.35 26.14 -3.29
CA SER A 286 -3.18 26.05 -2.09
C SER A 286 -4.33 25.04 -2.27
N ASP A 287 -4.93 24.98 -3.47
CA ASP A 287 -5.95 24.00 -3.81
C ASP A 287 -5.36 22.58 -3.87
N PHE A 288 -4.16 22.45 -4.49
CA PHE A 288 -3.47 21.15 -4.53
C PHE A 288 -3.06 20.67 -3.13
N TYR A 289 -2.57 21.60 -2.27
CA TYR A 289 -2.17 21.24 -0.91
C TYR A 289 -3.39 20.87 -0.04
N ARG A 290 -4.52 21.55 -0.24
CA ARG A 290 -5.79 21.17 0.38
C ARG A 290 -6.18 19.75 -0.03
N ASP A 291 -6.12 19.41 -1.31
CA ASP A 291 -6.42 18.06 -1.81
C ASP A 291 -5.46 17.01 -1.22
N PHE A 292 -4.18 17.32 -1.12
CA PHE A 292 -3.17 16.49 -0.45
C PHE A 292 -3.52 16.24 1.03
N GLU A 293 -3.89 17.27 1.78
CA GLU A 293 -4.23 17.13 3.20
C GLU A 293 -5.54 16.36 3.43
N TRP A 294 -6.56 16.62 2.63
CA TRP A 294 -7.85 15.93 2.75
C TRP A 294 -7.73 14.46 2.36
N MET A 295 -6.95 14.15 1.33
CA MET A 295 -6.59 12.78 1.01
C MET A 295 -5.80 12.14 2.15
N GLY A 296 -4.93 12.92 2.79
CA GLY A 296 -4.18 12.49 3.98
C GLY A 296 -5.10 12.09 5.13
N ILE A 297 -6.15 12.86 5.42
CA ILE A 297 -7.13 12.50 6.45
C ILE A 297 -7.79 11.15 6.12
N GLN A 298 -8.29 10.97 4.88
CA GLN A 298 -8.91 9.72 4.45
C GLN A 298 -7.95 8.53 4.65
N ARG A 299 -6.74 8.64 4.11
CA ARG A 299 -5.74 7.57 4.15
C ARG A 299 -5.32 7.24 5.58
N HIS A 300 -5.05 8.24 6.41
CA HIS A 300 -4.57 8.00 7.76
C HIS A 300 -5.65 7.44 8.70
N LEU A 301 -6.91 7.83 8.54
CA LEU A 301 -8.03 7.19 9.24
C LEU A 301 -8.15 5.70 8.85
N LYS A 302 -8.04 5.37 7.55
CA LYS A 302 -7.95 4.00 7.06
C LYS A 302 -6.78 3.25 7.70
N VAL A 303 -5.58 3.85 7.73
CA VAL A 303 -4.36 3.22 8.28
C VAL A 303 -4.50 2.92 9.76
N LEU A 304 -5.06 3.83 10.58
CA LEU A 304 -5.37 3.57 11.99
C LEU A 304 -6.29 2.36 12.13
N GLY A 305 -7.32 2.27 11.31
CA GLY A 305 -8.23 1.13 11.29
C GLY A 305 -7.54 -0.19 10.88
N ILE A 306 -6.66 -0.15 9.86
CA ILE A 306 -5.89 -1.32 9.41
C ILE A 306 -4.94 -1.79 10.52
N PHE A 307 -4.17 -0.89 11.13
CA PHE A 307 -3.22 -1.25 12.18
C PHE A 307 -3.93 -1.86 13.39
N ALA A 308 -5.07 -1.28 13.80
CA ALA A 308 -5.92 -1.85 14.84
C ALA A 308 -6.43 -3.25 14.46
N ARG A 309 -6.88 -3.45 13.21
CA ARG A 309 -7.35 -4.74 12.72
C ARG A 309 -6.23 -5.79 12.72
N LEU A 310 -5.04 -5.44 12.23
CA LEU A 310 -3.87 -6.33 12.22
C LEU A 310 -3.50 -6.79 13.63
N TRP A 311 -3.61 -5.91 14.62
CA TRP A 311 -3.41 -6.30 16.02
C TRP A 311 -4.54 -7.19 16.56
N HIS A 312 -5.78 -6.71 16.53
CA HIS A 312 -6.89 -7.38 17.21
C HIS A 312 -7.38 -8.65 16.52
N ARG A 313 -7.23 -8.76 15.20
CA ARG A 313 -7.65 -9.94 14.43
C ARG A 313 -6.49 -10.89 14.18
N ASP A 314 -5.32 -10.36 13.81
CA ASP A 314 -4.21 -11.16 13.27
C ASP A 314 -3.04 -11.31 14.27
N GLY A 315 -3.12 -10.68 15.46
CA GLY A 315 -2.09 -10.75 16.51
C GLY A 315 -0.77 -10.05 16.15
N LYS A 316 -0.76 -9.18 15.11
CA LYS A 316 0.44 -8.47 14.62
C LYS A 316 0.60 -7.14 15.37
N ASP A 317 1.44 -7.11 16.41
CA ASP A 317 1.66 -5.95 17.29
C ASP A 317 2.68 -4.92 16.73
N GLY A 318 3.48 -5.31 15.74
CA GLY A 318 4.55 -4.48 15.18
C GLY A 318 4.12 -3.11 14.63
N TYR A 319 2.81 -2.94 14.34
CA TYR A 319 2.23 -1.69 13.82
C TYR A 319 1.72 -0.73 14.92
N LEU A 320 1.60 -1.20 16.16
CA LEU A 320 1.08 -0.38 17.28
C LEU A 320 1.95 0.86 17.56
N LYS A 321 3.26 0.70 17.43
CA LYS A 321 4.23 1.78 17.65
C LYS A 321 4.12 2.91 16.62
N ASP A 322 3.55 2.63 15.44
CA ASP A 322 3.44 3.58 14.34
C ASP A 322 2.10 4.36 14.39
N MET A 323 1.11 3.89 15.18
CA MET A 323 -0.20 4.55 15.32
C MET A 323 -0.14 6.00 15.84
N PRO A 324 0.71 6.36 16.84
CA PRO A 324 0.78 7.74 17.32
C PRO A 324 1.16 8.74 16.24
N LEU A 325 2.08 8.39 15.34
CA LEU A 325 2.46 9.22 14.21
C LEU A 325 1.29 9.42 13.24
N VAL A 326 0.60 8.34 12.91
CA VAL A 326 -0.57 8.40 12.01
C VAL A 326 -1.69 9.27 12.61
N ALA A 327 -1.96 9.11 13.92
CA ALA A 327 -2.93 9.94 14.64
C ALA A 327 -2.53 11.42 14.68
N HIS A 328 -1.23 11.70 14.83
CA HIS A 328 -0.69 13.07 14.73
C HIS A 328 -0.99 13.71 13.36
N TYR A 329 -0.79 13.00 12.25
CA TYR A 329 -1.10 13.52 10.91
C TYR A 329 -2.59 13.83 10.73
N VAL A 330 -3.48 12.94 11.22
CA VAL A 330 -4.92 13.18 11.20
C VAL A 330 -5.27 14.45 11.97
N HIS A 331 -4.78 14.57 13.21
CA HIS A 331 -5.09 15.71 14.06
C HIS A 331 -4.55 17.03 13.48
N ALA A 332 -3.31 17.05 12.99
CA ALA A 332 -2.69 18.22 12.39
C ALA A 332 -3.50 18.72 11.18
N ALA A 333 -3.94 17.82 10.32
CA ALA A 333 -4.75 18.17 9.15
C ALA A 333 -6.17 18.64 9.55
N LEU A 334 -6.86 17.92 10.46
CA LEU A 334 -8.21 18.30 10.90
C LEU A 334 -8.27 19.70 11.53
N LYS A 335 -7.23 20.15 12.22
CA LYS A 335 -7.17 21.48 12.86
C LYS A 335 -7.09 22.63 11.88
N ARG A 336 -6.68 22.41 10.64
CA ARG A 336 -6.49 23.47 9.62
C ARG A 336 -7.79 23.87 8.92
N TYR A 337 -8.86 23.06 9.04
CA TYR A 337 -10.07 23.24 8.28
C TYR A 337 -11.28 23.40 9.19
N ASP A 338 -11.85 24.61 9.24
CA ASP A 338 -13.01 24.94 10.07
C ASP A 338 -14.22 24.06 9.77
N GLU A 339 -14.42 23.68 8.51
CA GLU A 339 -15.51 22.80 8.09
C GLU A 339 -15.38 21.37 8.67
N LEU A 340 -14.19 20.96 9.12
CA LEU A 340 -13.92 19.69 9.79
C LEU A 340 -13.83 19.83 11.32
N ALA A 341 -14.05 21.02 11.89
CA ALA A 341 -13.95 21.26 13.32
C ALA A 341 -14.83 20.33 14.19
N PRO A 342 -16.06 19.94 13.80
CA PRO A 342 -16.82 18.94 14.57
C PRO A 342 -16.13 17.56 14.61
N LEU A 343 -15.56 17.11 13.49
CA LEU A 343 -14.80 15.86 13.40
C LEU A 343 -13.49 15.97 14.19
N CYS A 344 -12.81 17.11 14.17
CA CYS A 344 -11.61 17.36 14.95
C CYS A 344 -11.88 17.22 16.45
N ARG A 345 -12.94 17.83 16.99
CA ARG A 345 -13.33 17.69 18.40
C ARG A 345 -13.67 16.25 18.78
N LEU A 346 -14.34 15.52 17.89
CA LEU A 346 -14.63 14.10 18.11
C LEU A 346 -13.33 13.29 18.16
N PHE A 347 -12.40 13.54 17.23
CA PHE A 347 -11.08 12.90 17.20
C PHE A 347 -10.29 13.20 18.48
N GLU A 348 -10.21 14.48 18.90
CA GLU A 348 -9.55 14.90 20.14
C GLU A 348 -10.11 14.17 21.38
N ARG A 349 -11.44 14.03 21.47
CA ARG A 349 -12.08 13.26 22.55
C ARG A 349 -11.67 11.78 22.53
N ILE A 350 -11.66 11.15 21.35
CA ILE A 350 -11.27 9.73 21.19
C ILE A 350 -9.80 9.52 21.58
N GLU A 351 -8.93 10.48 21.20
CA GLU A 351 -7.50 10.43 21.52
C GLU A 351 -7.17 10.85 22.97
N GLY A 352 -8.13 11.40 23.71
CA GLY A 352 -7.90 11.92 25.06
C GLY A 352 -7.07 13.21 25.07
N ILE A 353 -7.10 13.98 23.98
CA ILE A 353 -6.41 15.26 23.85
C ILE A 353 -7.26 16.33 24.54
N ASP A 354 -6.75 16.89 25.65
CA ASP A 354 -7.45 17.92 26.41
C ASP A 354 -7.62 19.21 25.60
N ALA A 355 -8.85 19.69 25.51
CA ALA A 355 -9.20 20.96 24.87
C ALA A 355 -8.64 22.21 25.61
N GLN A 356 -8.07 22.02 26.80
CA GLN A 356 -7.62 23.11 27.69
C GLN A 356 -6.37 23.86 27.21
N HIS A 357 -5.65 23.35 26.21
CA HIS A 357 -4.45 24.05 25.67
C HIS A 357 -4.77 25.07 24.55
N ARG A 358 -6.05 25.39 24.32
CA ARG A 358 -6.46 26.35 23.27
C ARG A 358 -6.33 27.83 23.64
N TYR A 359 -6.00 28.17 24.90
CA TYR A 359 -5.92 29.57 25.36
C TYR A 359 -4.63 29.80 26.15
N THR A 360 -3.52 29.98 25.44
CA THR A 360 -2.41 30.79 25.95
C THR A 360 -1.86 31.61 24.78
N PHE A 361 -2.24 32.89 24.81
CA PHE A 361 -1.67 33.95 23.99
C PHE A 361 -0.24 34.25 24.48
#